data_e4dbc089c81b49e276a8258bca08e54c
#
_entry.id   e4dbc089c81b49e276a8258bca08e54c
#
_cell.length_a   1.000
_cell.length_b   1.000
_cell.length_c   1.000
_cell.angle_alpha   90.00
_cell.angle_beta   90.00
_cell.angle_gamma   90.00
#
_symmetry.space_group_name_H-M   'P 1'
#
loop_
_entity.id
_entity.type
_entity.pdbx_description
1 polymer ?
#
loop_
_entity_poly.entity_id
_entity_poly.type
_entity_poly.pdbx_seq_one_letter_code
_entity_poly.pdbx_strand_id
1 'polypeptide(L)'
;MLKKIITTQSLVFVFFSIVFGEETQFLSDIRQLTFEGRRAGEGYFGPNGNLMVFQSEREADNPFYQIYLMDLKTGDVEHISPGFGKTTCSWIHPNRQQVLFASTHEDLDARNKQKEELEFRASGKERRYSWDYDETFELYLYDRKRKNYHQLTEAKGYDAEGAISPDGNWIVFSSNRLAYSKPMSEIDRKIFENDKAFMMDIYKMKTDGTNLQQLTDSRGYDGGAFFSQDGQKICWRRFSEDGATAEIFTMNTDGNNQRQITDMGAMSWAPFFHPSGEYLIYSTNTHGFGNFELYLVSVDGGPPVRVTQTDRFDGLPTFSPNGKTLAWTSQRTANKQSQIFLGKWNHAAALKTLKEKNL
;
A
#
# COMPACT_ATOMS: atom_id res chain seq x y z
N MET A 1 5.22 78.07 -27.01
CA MET A 1 5.41 76.71 -27.61
C MET A 1 5.64 75.70 -26.51
N LEU A 2 4.57 75.01 -26.06
CA LEU A 2 4.65 73.94 -25.06
C LEU A 2 4.75 72.58 -25.80
N LYS A 3 5.87 71.90 -25.64
CA LYS A 3 6.03 70.55 -26.13
C LYS A 3 5.36 69.58 -25.13
N LYS A 4 4.28 68.87 -25.57
CA LYS A 4 3.71 67.74 -24.85
C LYS A 4 4.64 66.52 -24.95
N ILE A 5 5.11 66.05 -23.80
CA ILE A 5 5.80 64.77 -23.70
C ILE A 5 4.71 63.69 -23.51
N ILE A 6 4.57 62.80 -24.48
CA ILE A 6 3.71 61.62 -24.40
C ILE A 6 4.56 60.48 -23.83
N THR A 7 4.30 60.10 -22.59
CA THR A 7 4.92 58.94 -21.97
C THR A 7 4.06 57.71 -22.30
N THR A 8 4.58 56.83 -23.15
CA THR A 8 4.00 55.55 -23.46
C THR A 8 4.32 54.59 -22.32
N GLN A 9 3.35 54.29 -21.49
CA GLN A 9 3.46 53.18 -20.53
C GLN A 9 3.21 51.84 -21.25
N SER A 10 4.27 51.05 -21.40
CA SER A 10 4.17 49.67 -21.87
C SER A 10 3.65 48.81 -20.75
N LEU A 11 2.41 48.31 -20.87
CA LEU A 11 1.83 47.34 -19.99
C LEU A 11 2.46 45.98 -20.30
N VAL A 12 3.35 45.52 -19.43
CA VAL A 12 3.89 44.16 -19.50
C VAL A 12 2.84 43.22 -18.88
N PHE A 13 2.12 42.52 -19.73
CA PHE A 13 1.29 41.37 -19.29
C PHE A 13 2.22 40.20 -18.94
N VAL A 14 2.48 40.00 -17.67
CA VAL A 14 3.06 38.75 -17.18
C VAL A 14 1.95 37.69 -17.23
N PHE A 15 1.97 36.87 -18.28
CA PHE A 15 1.20 35.65 -18.29
C PHE A 15 1.77 34.71 -17.23
N PHE A 16 1.17 34.66 -16.06
CA PHE A 16 1.31 33.52 -15.17
C PHE A 16 0.60 32.33 -15.86
N SER A 17 1.38 31.52 -16.58
CA SER A 17 0.94 30.16 -16.92
C SER A 17 0.81 29.43 -15.59
N ILE A 18 -0.41 29.33 -15.06
CA ILE A 18 -0.73 28.36 -14.03
C ILE A 18 -0.51 27.01 -14.72
N VAL A 19 0.62 26.39 -14.47
CA VAL A 19 0.85 24.98 -14.77
C VAL A 19 -0.11 24.23 -13.87
N PHE A 20 -1.34 24.02 -14.32
CA PHE A 20 -2.20 22.99 -13.77
C PHE A 20 -1.48 21.68 -14.03
N GLY A 21 -0.97 21.10 -12.96
CA GLY A 21 0.01 20.05 -13.01
C GLY A 21 -0.50 18.80 -13.73
N GLU A 22 0.44 17.96 -14.08
CA GLU A 22 0.31 16.66 -14.75
C GLU A 22 -0.74 15.74 -14.12
N GLU A 23 -1.11 15.94 -12.83
CA GLU A 23 -2.14 15.17 -12.12
C GLU A 23 -3.49 15.17 -12.85
N THR A 24 -3.93 16.31 -13.40
CA THR A 24 -5.21 16.43 -14.14
C THR A 24 -5.20 15.69 -15.48
N GLN A 25 -4.02 15.32 -15.97
CA GLN A 25 -3.87 14.48 -17.16
C GLN A 25 -4.40 13.06 -16.90
N PHE A 26 -4.16 12.55 -15.70
CA PHE A 26 -4.45 11.15 -15.32
C PHE A 26 -5.68 11.03 -14.44
N LEU A 27 -5.95 12.03 -13.59
CA LEU A 27 -6.98 12.01 -12.57
C LEU A 27 -8.01 13.12 -12.75
N SER A 28 -9.28 12.77 -12.60
CA SER A 28 -10.40 13.73 -12.52
C SER A 28 -11.39 13.30 -11.42
N ASP A 29 -12.29 14.21 -11.05
CA ASP A 29 -13.31 13.96 -10.02
C ASP A 29 -12.73 13.40 -8.71
N ILE A 30 -11.59 13.96 -8.28
CA ILE A 30 -10.92 13.54 -7.03
C ILE A 30 -11.82 13.89 -5.85
N ARG A 31 -12.06 12.91 -4.99
CA ARG A 31 -12.84 13.06 -3.77
C ARG A 31 -12.30 12.24 -2.62
N GLN A 32 -12.43 12.77 -1.41
CA GLN A 32 -12.17 12.03 -0.19
C GLN A 32 -13.26 10.98 0.02
N LEU A 33 -12.88 9.77 0.41
CA LEU A 33 -13.80 8.65 0.66
C LEU A 33 -14.03 8.42 2.15
N THR A 34 -12.98 8.47 2.96
CA THR A 34 -13.05 8.23 4.41
C THR A 34 -12.87 9.53 5.19
N PHE A 35 -13.64 9.68 6.28
CA PHE A 35 -13.68 10.90 7.09
C PHE A 35 -13.55 10.62 8.59
N GLU A 36 -13.86 9.42 9.02
CA GLU A 36 -13.90 9.02 10.43
C GLU A 36 -12.55 8.52 10.91
N GLY A 37 -12.35 8.69 12.22
CA GLY A 37 -11.14 8.26 12.91
C GLY A 37 -9.96 9.19 12.70
N ARG A 38 -8.86 8.84 13.34
CA ARG A 38 -7.61 9.60 13.25
C ARG A 38 -6.96 9.48 11.89
N ARG A 39 -6.98 8.29 11.29
CA ARG A 39 -6.42 8.00 9.97
C ARG A 39 -7.07 6.76 9.36
N ALA A 40 -7.10 6.72 8.04
CA ALA A 40 -7.47 5.56 7.25
C ALA A 40 -6.53 5.40 6.05
N GLY A 41 -6.37 4.18 5.57
CA GLY A 41 -5.51 3.89 4.43
C GLY A 41 -5.67 2.45 3.92
N GLU A 42 -4.86 2.10 2.94
CA GLU A 42 -4.83 0.76 2.33
C GLU A 42 -6.23 0.29 1.89
N GLY A 43 -6.85 1.06 1.00
CA GLY A 43 -8.17 0.72 0.46
C GLY A 43 -8.07 -0.19 -0.75
N TYR A 44 -8.60 -1.41 -0.65
CA TYR A 44 -8.62 -2.40 -1.72
C TYR A 44 -10.03 -2.70 -2.19
N PHE A 45 -10.24 -2.60 -3.51
CA PHE A 45 -11.56 -2.87 -4.10
C PHE A 45 -11.91 -4.35 -4.05
N GLY A 46 -13.17 -4.65 -3.80
CA GLY A 46 -13.72 -5.98 -4.04
C GLY A 46 -13.85 -6.29 -5.56
N PRO A 47 -14.05 -7.57 -5.92
CA PRO A 47 -13.95 -8.06 -7.29
C PRO A 47 -14.95 -7.43 -8.28
N ASN A 48 -16.04 -6.85 -7.80
CA ASN A 48 -17.03 -6.15 -8.63
C ASN A 48 -16.96 -4.61 -8.51
N GLY A 49 -15.97 -4.08 -7.76
CA GLY A 49 -15.79 -2.64 -7.57
C GLY A 49 -16.85 -1.93 -6.69
N ASN A 50 -17.77 -2.67 -6.05
CA ASN A 50 -18.81 -2.09 -5.20
C ASN A 50 -18.48 -2.10 -3.70
N LEU A 51 -17.47 -2.84 -3.31
CA LEU A 51 -16.99 -2.94 -1.93
C LEU A 51 -15.54 -2.45 -1.87
N MET A 52 -15.17 -1.88 -0.73
CA MET A 52 -13.78 -1.57 -0.40
C MET A 52 -13.47 -2.03 1.01
N VAL A 53 -12.42 -2.84 1.17
CA VAL A 53 -11.85 -3.12 2.48
C VAL A 53 -10.71 -2.14 2.74
N PHE A 54 -10.57 -1.69 3.97
CA PHE A 54 -9.54 -0.72 4.35
C PHE A 54 -9.22 -0.80 5.85
N GLN A 55 -8.10 -0.25 6.22
CA GLN A 55 -7.73 -0.10 7.63
C GLN A 55 -7.96 1.33 8.12
N SER A 56 -8.43 1.46 9.36
CA SER A 56 -8.65 2.75 9.99
C SER A 56 -8.40 2.69 11.49
N GLU A 57 -7.83 3.76 12.03
CA GLU A 57 -7.67 4.01 13.45
C GLU A 57 -8.81 4.90 13.92
N ARG A 58 -9.92 4.30 14.35
CA ARG A 58 -11.16 5.00 14.74
C ARG A 58 -11.76 4.54 16.07
N GLU A 59 -11.24 3.47 16.65
CA GLU A 59 -11.70 3.02 17.96
C GLU A 59 -11.02 3.83 19.07
N ALA A 60 -11.80 4.34 20.02
CA ALA A 60 -11.28 5.24 21.04
C ALA A 60 -10.32 4.55 22.04
N ASP A 61 -10.53 3.26 22.26
CA ASP A 61 -9.78 2.41 23.19
C ASP A 61 -8.73 1.54 22.49
N ASN A 62 -8.64 1.59 21.16
CA ASN A 62 -7.63 0.89 20.39
C ASN A 62 -6.81 1.85 19.51
N PRO A 63 -5.52 2.09 19.84
CA PRO A 63 -4.66 3.00 19.08
C PRO A 63 -4.12 2.41 17.78
N PHE A 64 -4.44 1.16 17.47
CA PHE A 64 -4.00 0.46 16.28
C PHE A 64 -5.08 0.46 15.19
N TYR A 65 -4.66 0.26 13.96
CA TYR A 65 -5.60 0.06 12.86
C TYR A 65 -6.53 -1.12 13.13
N GLN A 66 -7.77 -0.96 12.71
CA GLN A 66 -8.76 -2.02 12.60
C GLN A 66 -9.26 -2.09 11.15
N ILE A 67 -9.80 -3.25 10.76
CA ILE A 67 -10.24 -3.51 9.39
C ILE A 67 -11.73 -3.25 9.26
N TYR A 68 -12.09 -2.50 8.20
CA TYR A 68 -13.46 -2.14 7.87
C TYR A 68 -13.76 -2.49 6.42
N LEU A 69 -15.01 -2.79 6.14
CA LEU A 69 -15.56 -3.02 4.81
C LEU A 69 -16.64 -1.99 4.52
N MET A 70 -16.49 -1.24 3.43
CA MET A 70 -17.45 -0.22 3.00
C MET A 70 -18.18 -0.68 1.74
N ASP A 71 -19.50 -0.51 1.72
CA ASP A 71 -20.27 -0.53 0.48
C ASP A 71 -20.15 0.85 -0.20
N LEU A 72 -19.54 0.88 -1.38
CA LEU A 72 -19.24 2.14 -2.09
C LEU A 72 -20.49 2.80 -2.71
N LYS A 73 -21.64 2.12 -2.73
CA LYS A 73 -22.90 2.67 -3.23
C LYS A 73 -23.69 3.34 -2.13
N THR A 74 -23.73 2.74 -0.94
CA THR A 74 -24.53 3.24 0.20
C THR A 74 -23.68 4.05 1.17
N GLY A 75 -22.38 3.79 1.24
CA GLY A 75 -21.47 4.34 2.25
C GLY A 75 -21.51 3.57 3.58
N ASP A 76 -22.30 2.50 3.67
CA ASP A 76 -22.35 1.68 4.89
C ASP A 76 -21.02 1.02 5.18
N VAL A 77 -20.60 1.02 6.45
CA VAL A 77 -19.31 0.48 6.92
C VAL A 77 -19.55 -0.62 7.94
N GLU A 78 -18.98 -1.79 7.69
CA GLU A 78 -18.96 -2.95 8.59
C GLU A 78 -17.58 -3.07 9.24
N HIS A 79 -17.50 -3.21 10.57
CA HIS A 79 -16.26 -3.54 11.27
C HIS A 79 -15.98 -5.02 11.12
N ILE A 80 -14.81 -5.38 10.59
CA ILE A 80 -14.43 -6.75 10.23
C ILE A 80 -13.55 -7.40 11.28
N SER A 81 -12.51 -6.71 11.75
CA SER A 81 -11.53 -7.23 12.71
C SER A 81 -12.09 -7.35 14.12
N PRO A 82 -11.42 -8.08 15.05
CA PRO A 82 -11.93 -8.32 16.41
C PRO A 82 -12.08 -7.10 17.30
N GLY A 83 -11.55 -5.93 16.92
CA GLY A 83 -11.63 -4.68 17.68
C GLY A 83 -10.52 -4.50 18.71
N PHE A 84 -9.60 -5.42 18.85
CA PHE A 84 -8.42 -5.29 19.72
C PHE A 84 -7.18 -5.92 19.08
N GLY A 85 -6.02 -5.58 19.65
CA GLY A 85 -4.73 -5.90 19.04
C GLY A 85 -4.45 -5.07 17.80
N LYS A 86 -3.34 -5.35 17.14
CA LYS A 86 -2.97 -4.73 15.87
C LYS A 86 -3.62 -5.49 14.71
N THR A 87 -4.04 -4.77 13.68
CA THR A 87 -4.45 -5.36 12.40
C THR A 87 -3.89 -4.57 11.25
N THR A 88 -3.67 -5.23 10.10
CA THR A 88 -3.17 -4.58 8.90
C THR A 88 -3.51 -5.37 7.64
N CYS A 89 -3.37 -4.71 6.47
CA CYS A 89 -3.33 -5.32 5.14
C CYS A 89 -4.43 -6.33 4.90
N SER A 90 -5.57 -5.87 4.46
CA SER A 90 -6.76 -6.69 4.25
C SER A 90 -7.08 -6.90 2.77
N TRP A 91 -7.79 -7.98 2.44
CA TRP A 91 -8.19 -8.29 1.08
C TRP A 91 -9.55 -8.95 1.01
N ILE A 92 -10.39 -8.58 0.03
CA ILE A 92 -11.70 -9.20 -0.17
C ILE A 92 -11.52 -10.44 -1.06
N HIS A 93 -11.89 -11.61 -0.56
CA HIS A 93 -11.91 -12.83 -1.37
C HIS A 93 -12.86 -12.69 -2.58
N PRO A 94 -12.54 -13.24 -3.77
CA PRO A 94 -13.40 -13.16 -4.95
C PRO A 94 -14.85 -13.65 -4.74
N ASN A 95 -15.10 -14.54 -3.77
CA ASN A 95 -16.46 -14.95 -3.38
C ASN A 95 -17.25 -13.86 -2.61
N ARG A 96 -16.62 -12.74 -2.22
CA ARG A 96 -17.18 -11.59 -1.48
C ARG A 96 -17.75 -11.91 -0.09
N GLN A 97 -17.59 -13.13 0.38
CA GLN A 97 -18.07 -13.56 1.70
C GLN A 97 -16.95 -13.59 2.73
N GLN A 98 -15.71 -13.65 2.29
CA GLN A 98 -14.54 -13.74 3.16
C GLN A 98 -13.64 -12.51 2.98
N VAL A 99 -13.03 -12.09 4.07
CA VAL A 99 -12.03 -11.02 4.14
C VAL A 99 -10.78 -11.58 4.79
N LEU A 100 -9.66 -11.49 4.07
CA LEU A 100 -8.32 -11.79 4.58
C LEU A 100 -7.79 -10.56 5.31
N PHE A 101 -7.09 -10.73 6.42
CA PHE A 101 -6.32 -9.68 7.08
C PHE A 101 -5.26 -10.28 8.00
N ALA A 102 -4.25 -9.48 8.36
CA ALA A 102 -3.28 -9.83 9.38
C ALA A 102 -3.67 -9.24 10.74
N SER A 103 -3.44 -10.00 11.83
CA SER A 103 -3.82 -9.56 13.17
C SER A 103 -3.00 -10.22 14.26
N THR A 104 -2.86 -9.51 15.39
CA THR A 104 -2.26 -10.01 16.63
C THR A 104 -3.28 -10.29 17.72
N HIS A 105 -4.56 -10.43 17.40
CA HIS A 105 -5.63 -10.54 18.40
C HIS A 105 -5.57 -11.84 19.24
N GLU A 106 -4.93 -12.89 18.75
CA GLU A 106 -4.69 -14.12 19.51
C GLU A 106 -3.43 -14.06 20.40
N ASP A 107 -2.63 -12.98 20.29
CA ASP A 107 -1.52 -12.74 21.20
C ASP A 107 -2.05 -12.46 22.61
N LEU A 108 -1.59 -13.23 23.59
CA LEU A 108 -2.00 -13.10 24.99
C LEU A 108 -1.66 -11.71 25.57
N ASP A 109 -0.67 -11.03 25.00
CA ASP A 109 -0.23 -9.69 25.42
C ASP A 109 -0.85 -8.55 24.59
N ALA A 110 -1.71 -8.84 23.61
CA ALA A 110 -2.28 -7.85 22.69
C ALA A 110 -2.94 -6.67 23.42
N ARG A 111 -3.69 -6.93 24.49
CA ARG A 111 -4.38 -5.89 25.28
C ARG A 111 -3.41 -5.04 26.11
N ASN A 112 -2.34 -5.61 26.63
CA ASN A 112 -1.31 -4.87 27.33
C ASN A 112 -0.55 -3.96 26.35
N LYS A 113 -0.14 -4.47 25.20
CA LYS A 113 0.47 -3.67 24.10
C LYS A 113 -0.41 -2.49 23.70
N GLN A 114 -1.71 -2.70 23.61
CA GLN A 114 -2.71 -1.66 23.30
C GLN A 114 -2.75 -0.59 24.39
N LYS A 115 -2.78 -0.98 25.66
CA LYS A 115 -2.77 -0.07 26.81
C LYS A 115 -1.47 0.74 26.88
N GLU A 116 -0.32 0.09 26.73
CA GLU A 116 0.99 0.74 26.71
C GLU A 116 1.09 1.80 25.60
N GLU A 117 0.57 1.52 24.42
CA GLU A 117 0.54 2.49 23.32
C GLU A 117 -0.36 3.70 23.65
N LEU A 118 -1.53 3.48 24.25
CA LEU A 118 -2.42 4.57 24.69
C LEU A 118 -1.74 5.44 25.78
N GLU A 119 -1.09 4.82 26.76
CA GLU A 119 -0.33 5.50 27.80
C GLU A 119 0.85 6.29 27.22
N PHE A 120 1.57 5.70 26.26
CA PHE A 120 2.65 6.38 25.55
C PHE A 120 2.14 7.63 24.84
N ARG A 121 1.04 7.54 24.08
CA ARG A 121 0.43 8.68 23.39
C ARG A 121 -0.06 9.76 24.37
N ALA A 122 -0.66 9.36 25.47
CA ALA A 122 -1.12 10.28 26.52
C ALA A 122 0.04 11.01 27.20
N SER A 123 1.23 10.42 27.26
CA SER A 123 2.43 11.03 27.86
C SER A 123 2.99 12.21 27.06
N GLY A 124 2.56 12.41 25.81
CA GLY A 124 3.09 13.44 24.90
C GLY A 124 4.54 13.24 24.49
N LYS A 125 5.14 12.09 24.78
CA LYS A 125 6.49 11.75 24.32
C LYS A 125 6.46 11.44 22.81
N GLU A 126 7.51 11.85 22.13
CA GLU A 126 7.72 11.50 20.73
C GLU A 126 8.66 10.30 20.62
N ARG A 127 8.42 9.46 19.62
CA ARG A 127 9.36 8.42 19.20
C ARG A 127 9.62 8.55 17.71
N ARG A 128 10.80 8.10 17.28
CA ARG A 128 11.11 8.02 15.87
C ARG A 128 10.08 7.11 15.19
N TYR A 129 9.60 7.49 14.02
CA TYR A 129 8.73 6.64 13.21
C TYR A 129 9.39 5.27 13.01
N SER A 130 8.63 4.24 13.29
CA SER A 130 8.90 2.87 12.87
C SER A 130 7.60 2.25 12.38
N TRP A 131 7.69 1.32 11.45
CA TRP A 131 6.52 0.55 11.05
C TRP A 131 6.05 -0.37 12.19
N ASP A 132 4.80 -0.79 12.13
CA ASP A 132 4.12 -1.44 13.26
C ASP A 132 4.40 -2.95 13.28
N TYR A 133 5.70 -3.32 13.40
CA TYR A 133 6.13 -4.70 13.50
C TYR A 133 5.60 -5.37 14.76
N ASP A 134 5.17 -6.62 14.62
CA ASP A 134 4.92 -7.53 15.73
C ASP A 134 5.16 -8.97 15.28
N GLU A 135 5.92 -9.75 16.05
CA GLU A 135 6.25 -11.14 15.72
C GLU A 135 5.08 -12.13 15.95
N THR A 136 3.93 -11.61 16.36
CA THR A 136 2.70 -12.37 16.58
C THR A 136 1.61 -12.04 15.55
N PHE A 137 1.97 -11.32 14.47
CA PHE A 137 1.05 -11.15 13.37
C PHE A 137 0.83 -12.47 12.62
N GLU A 138 -0.43 -12.85 12.51
CA GLU A 138 -0.88 -14.02 11.77
C GLU A 138 -1.97 -13.65 10.77
N LEU A 139 -2.14 -14.45 9.72
CA LEU A 139 -3.18 -14.26 8.72
C LEU A 139 -4.48 -14.95 9.13
N TYR A 140 -5.59 -14.23 8.95
CA TYR A 140 -6.93 -14.70 9.24
C TYR A 140 -7.88 -14.49 8.06
N LEU A 141 -8.80 -15.44 7.85
CA LEU A 141 -9.98 -15.25 7.01
C LEU A 141 -11.21 -15.05 7.91
N TYR A 142 -11.88 -13.93 7.74
CA TYR A 142 -13.18 -13.67 8.35
C TYR A 142 -14.30 -14.08 7.40
N ASP A 143 -15.17 -15.02 7.85
CA ASP A 143 -16.40 -15.39 7.15
C ASP A 143 -17.54 -14.45 7.59
N ARG A 144 -17.96 -13.55 6.70
CA ARG A 144 -19.00 -12.54 6.98
C ARG A 144 -20.37 -13.15 7.28
N LYS A 145 -20.69 -14.31 6.70
CA LYS A 145 -21.97 -14.99 6.93
C LYS A 145 -22.01 -15.72 8.27
N ARG A 146 -20.90 -16.40 8.61
CA ARG A 146 -20.79 -17.17 9.87
C ARG A 146 -20.30 -16.30 11.03
N LYS A 147 -19.74 -15.12 10.74
CA LYS A 147 -19.14 -14.17 11.70
C LYS A 147 -18.07 -14.83 12.57
N ASN A 148 -17.20 -15.62 11.94
CA ASN A 148 -16.07 -16.27 12.61
C ASN A 148 -14.76 -16.03 11.88
N TYR A 149 -13.67 -16.09 12.63
CA TYR A 149 -12.30 -16.00 12.15
C TYR A 149 -11.73 -17.40 11.98
N HIS A 150 -10.98 -17.59 10.92
CA HIS A 150 -10.21 -18.78 10.65
C HIS A 150 -8.74 -18.40 10.50
N GLN A 151 -7.90 -18.84 11.44
CA GLN A 151 -6.46 -18.62 11.41
C GLN A 151 -5.83 -19.48 10.31
N LEU A 152 -4.96 -18.87 9.50
CA LEU A 152 -4.30 -19.53 8.36
C LEU A 152 -2.81 -19.80 8.62
N THR A 153 -2.17 -19.00 9.47
CA THR A 153 -0.75 -19.14 9.81
C THR A 153 -0.57 -19.21 11.32
N GLU A 154 0.50 -19.86 11.77
CA GLU A 154 0.81 -20.07 13.20
C GLU A 154 2.34 -20.14 13.40
N ALA A 155 3.11 -19.44 12.59
CA ALA A 155 4.57 -19.44 12.68
C ALA A 155 5.06 -18.21 13.41
N LYS A 156 6.01 -18.38 14.37
CA LYS A 156 6.66 -17.21 14.95
C LYS A 156 7.29 -16.34 13.85
N GLY A 157 6.95 -15.07 13.86
CA GLY A 157 7.38 -14.07 12.90
C GLY A 157 6.22 -13.21 12.42
N TYR A 158 6.53 -12.23 11.58
CA TYR A 158 5.54 -11.37 10.97
C TYR A 158 4.93 -12.09 9.76
N ASP A 159 3.69 -12.53 9.86
CA ASP A 159 2.90 -13.05 8.74
C ASP A 159 1.82 -12.04 8.38
N ALA A 160 2.04 -11.21 7.36
CA ALA A 160 1.13 -10.13 6.99
C ALA A 160 1.23 -9.72 5.51
N GLU A 161 0.62 -8.59 5.15
CA GLU A 161 0.61 -8.04 3.78
C GLU A 161 0.02 -9.04 2.76
N GLY A 162 -1.05 -9.72 3.17
CA GLY A 162 -1.67 -10.77 2.38
C GLY A 162 -2.58 -10.26 1.27
N ALA A 163 -2.47 -10.80 0.05
CA ALA A 163 -3.39 -10.59 -1.06
C ALA A 163 -3.84 -11.92 -1.66
N ILE A 164 -5.11 -11.99 -2.08
CA ILE A 164 -5.71 -13.20 -2.66
C ILE A 164 -5.64 -13.12 -4.19
N SER A 165 -5.32 -14.25 -4.83
CA SER A 165 -5.32 -14.36 -6.30
C SER A 165 -6.71 -14.12 -6.91
N PRO A 166 -6.81 -13.67 -8.17
CA PRO A 166 -8.09 -13.40 -8.83
C PRO A 166 -9.03 -14.60 -8.90
N ASP A 167 -8.50 -15.82 -8.94
CA ASP A 167 -9.28 -17.07 -8.93
C ASP A 167 -9.71 -17.52 -7.52
N GLY A 168 -9.22 -16.82 -6.46
CA GLY A 168 -9.54 -17.12 -5.07
C GLY A 168 -8.82 -18.32 -4.46
N ASN A 169 -7.87 -18.93 -5.16
CA ASN A 169 -7.25 -20.19 -4.73
C ASN A 169 -5.95 -20.00 -3.93
N TRP A 170 -5.29 -18.84 -4.07
CA TRP A 170 -3.97 -18.59 -3.51
C TRP A 170 -3.93 -17.29 -2.72
N ILE A 171 -3.10 -17.26 -1.70
CA ILE A 171 -2.69 -16.08 -0.95
C ILE A 171 -1.20 -15.89 -1.18
N VAL A 172 -0.77 -14.66 -1.50
CA VAL A 172 0.63 -14.22 -1.42
C VAL A 172 0.76 -13.32 -0.20
N PHE A 173 1.85 -13.41 0.54
CA PHE A 173 2.05 -12.65 1.78
C PHE A 173 3.54 -12.50 2.12
N SER A 174 3.86 -11.58 3.02
CA SER A 174 5.21 -11.35 3.54
C SER A 174 5.43 -12.06 4.86
N SER A 175 6.60 -12.68 5.05
CA SER A 175 6.93 -13.37 6.29
C SER A 175 8.44 -13.40 6.56
N ASN A 176 8.82 -13.18 7.82
CA ASN A 176 10.19 -13.38 8.28
C ASN A 176 10.33 -14.64 9.16
N ARG A 177 9.43 -15.63 9.01
CA ARG A 177 9.42 -16.89 9.78
C ARG A 177 10.75 -17.65 9.74
N LEU A 178 11.52 -17.53 8.66
CA LEU A 178 12.83 -18.18 8.56
C LEU A 178 13.83 -17.65 9.58
N ALA A 179 13.76 -16.36 9.92
CA ALA A 179 14.61 -15.76 10.93
C ALA A 179 14.42 -16.37 12.34
N TYR A 180 13.26 -16.97 12.58
CA TYR A 180 12.94 -17.65 13.85
C TYR A 180 13.11 -19.16 13.82
N SER A 181 13.14 -19.76 12.63
CA SER A 181 13.14 -21.22 12.46
C SER A 181 14.45 -21.80 11.96
N LYS A 182 15.35 -20.98 11.39
CA LYS A 182 16.66 -21.42 10.88
C LYS A 182 17.82 -20.73 11.62
N PRO A 183 18.98 -21.39 11.76
CA PRO A 183 20.18 -20.74 12.26
C PRO A 183 20.60 -19.59 11.33
N MET A 184 20.90 -18.44 11.91
CA MET A 184 21.48 -17.28 11.21
C MET A 184 22.98 -17.18 11.47
N SER A 185 23.73 -16.59 10.56
CA SER A 185 25.09 -16.14 10.81
C SER A 185 25.10 -15.11 11.95
N GLU A 186 26.25 -14.93 12.61
CA GLU A 186 26.39 -13.90 13.66
C GLU A 186 26.12 -12.48 13.09
N ILE A 187 26.51 -12.24 11.84
CA ILE A 187 26.30 -10.96 11.16
C ILE A 187 24.80 -10.74 10.92
N ASP A 188 24.11 -11.71 10.33
CA ASP A 188 22.66 -11.60 10.03
C ASP A 188 21.84 -11.45 11.31
N ARG A 189 22.24 -12.15 12.38
CA ARG A 189 21.59 -12.00 13.69
C ARG A 189 21.67 -10.57 14.21
N LYS A 190 22.84 -9.95 14.15
CA LYS A 190 23.01 -8.55 14.59
C LYS A 190 22.18 -7.59 13.75
N ILE A 191 22.06 -7.81 12.43
CA ILE A 191 21.21 -7.00 11.56
C ILE A 191 19.74 -7.19 11.97
N PHE A 192 19.28 -8.43 12.09
CA PHE A 192 17.91 -8.77 12.47
C PHE A 192 17.51 -8.28 13.86
N GLU A 193 18.43 -8.22 14.82
CA GLU A 193 18.18 -7.64 16.15
C GLU A 193 17.90 -6.15 16.08
N ASN A 194 18.54 -5.43 15.13
CA ASN A 194 18.35 -4.00 14.92
C ASN A 194 17.18 -3.68 13.99
N ASP A 195 16.94 -4.52 12.98
CA ASP A 195 15.85 -4.36 12.02
C ASP A 195 15.15 -5.70 11.78
N LYS A 196 13.94 -5.84 12.32
CA LYS A 196 13.12 -7.05 12.19
C LYS A 196 12.55 -7.26 10.77
N ALA A 197 12.62 -6.25 9.90
CA ALA A 197 12.27 -6.38 8.49
C ALA A 197 13.35 -7.11 7.68
N PHE A 198 14.58 -7.18 8.18
CA PHE A 198 15.63 -7.99 7.57
C PHE A 198 15.24 -9.48 7.52
N MET A 199 15.43 -10.14 6.39
CA MET A 199 14.99 -11.51 6.10
C MET A 199 13.46 -11.67 5.95
N MET A 200 12.77 -10.62 5.54
CA MET A 200 11.37 -10.70 5.15
C MET A 200 11.28 -11.16 3.69
N ASP A 201 10.57 -12.25 3.46
CA ASP A 201 10.39 -12.87 2.14
C ASP A 201 8.92 -12.97 1.74
N ILE A 202 8.69 -13.12 0.43
CA ILE A 202 7.37 -13.41 -0.11
C ILE A 202 7.10 -14.91 -0.07
N TYR A 203 5.96 -15.25 0.50
CA TYR A 203 5.41 -16.61 0.55
C TYR A 203 4.09 -16.68 -0.21
N LYS A 204 3.76 -17.89 -0.64
CA LYS A 204 2.47 -18.22 -1.24
C LYS A 204 1.91 -19.48 -0.60
N MET A 205 0.61 -19.51 -0.34
CA MET A 205 -0.13 -20.68 0.13
C MET A 205 -1.52 -20.72 -0.48
N LYS A 206 -2.21 -21.87 -0.36
CA LYS A 206 -3.63 -21.93 -0.69
C LYS A 206 -4.47 -21.15 0.32
N THR A 207 -5.67 -20.74 -0.09
CA THR A 207 -6.62 -20.00 0.77
C THR A 207 -7.14 -20.81 1.95
N ASP A 208 -6.91 -22.13 1.97
CA ASP A 208 -7.16 -23.01 3.12
C ASP A 208 -5.95 -23.15 4.08
N GLY A 209 -4.86 -22.40 3.86
CA GLY A 209 -3.63 -22.44 4.65
C GLY A 209 -2.65 -23.55 4.25
N THR A 210 -2.99 -24.40 3.28
CA THR A 210 -2.12 -25.51 2.84
C THR A 210 -1.15 -25.10 1.72
N ASN A 211 -0.20 -25.97 1.41
CA ASN A 211 0.77 -25.83 0.30
C ASN A 211 1.59 -24.53 0.37
N LEU A 212 2.17 -24.26 1.53
CA LEU A 212 3.06 -23.13 1.76
C LEU A 212 4.34 -23.25 0.92
N GLN A 213 4.67 -22.18 0.20
CA GLN A 213 5.84 -22.06 -0.68
C GLN A 213 6.53 -20.73 -0.42
N GLN A 214 7.85 -20.73 -0.28
CA GLN A 214 8.67 -19.52 -0.29
C GLN A 214 8.96 -19.15 -1.74
N LEU A 215 8.72 -17.88 -2.12
CA LEU A 215 8.92 -17.39 -3.49
C LEU A 215 10.19 -16.54 -3.63
N THR A 216 10.62 -15.88 -2.56
CA THR A 216 11.86 -15.10 -2.54
C THR A 216 12.77 -15.56 -1.40
N ASP A 217 14.07 -15.33 -1.55
CA ASP A 217 15.11 -15.62 -0.56
C ASP A 217 16.19 -14.56 -0.73
N SER A 218 15.91 -13.35 -0.29
CA SER A 218 16.83 -12.22 -0.43
C SER A 218 17.14 -11.62 0.93
N ARG A 219 18.35 -11.07 1.06
CA ARG A 219 18.67 -10.26 2.23
C ARG A 219 17.98 -8.91 2.12
N GLY A 220 17.34 -8.49 3.17
CA GLY A 220 16.54 -7.27 3.19
C GLY A 220 15.06 -7.57 3.38
N TYR A 221 14.20 -6.71 2.85
CA TYR A 221 12.76 -6.80 3.01
C TYR A 221 12.06 -6.90 1.64
N ASP A 222 11.53 -8.08 1.34
CA ASP A 222 10.58 -8.31 0.27
C ASP A 222 9.16 -8.24 0.84
N GLY A 223 8.31 -7.35 0.34
CA GLY A 223 6.95 -7.22 0.90
C GLY A 223 5.95 -6.50 0.00
N GLY A 224 4.68 -6.47 0.46
CA GLY A 224 3.57 -5.83 -0.25
C GLY A 224 3.30 -6.45 -1.61
N ALA A 225 3.16 -7.76 -1.66
CA ALA A 225 2.99 -8.52 -2.88
C ALA A 225 1.53 -8.55 -3.35
N PHE A 226 1.30 -8.32 -4.65
CA PHE A 226 -0.03 -8.39 -5.27
C PHE A 226 0.00 -9.18 -6.56
N PHE A 227 -1.06 -9.95 -6.81
CA PHE A 227 -1.25 -10.63 -8.10
C PHE A 227 -1.67 -9.65 -9.20
N SER A 228 -1.26 -9.92 -10.44
CA SER A 228 -1.86 -9.31 -11.62
C SER A 228 -3.31 -9.79 -11.80
N GLN A 229 -4.13 -9.02 -12.54
CA GLN A 229 -5.54 -9.33 -12.75
C GLN A 229 -5.77 -10.67 -13.48
N ASP A 230 -4.84 -11.09 -14.33
CA ASP A 230 -4.86 -12.39 -15.00
C ASP A 230 -4.31 -13.55 -14.16
N GLY A 231 -3.80 -13.23 -12.94
CA GLY A 231 -3.24 -14.21 -12.02
C GLY A 231 -1.92 -14.83 -12.44
N GLN A 232 -1.20 -14.26 -13.44
CA GLN A 232 0.03 -14.85 -13.97
C GLN A 232 1.30 -14.28 -13.34
N LYS A 233 1.22 -13.07 -12.78
CA LYS A 233 2.35 -12.34 -12.21
C LYS A 233 2.07 -11.92 -10.77
N ILE A 234 3.17 -11.67 -10.06
CA ILE A 234 3.19 -11.03 -8.75
C ILE A 234 4.11 -9.81 -8.87
N CYS A 235 3.70 -8.66 -8.32
CA CYS A 235 4.57 -7.51 -8.08
C CYS A 235 4.78 -7.34 -6.59
N TRP A 236 5.95 -6.82 -6.20
CA TRP A 236 6.29 -6.52 -4.80
C TRP A 236 7.34 -5.43 -4.73
N ARG A 237 7.61 -4.92 -3.54
CA ARG A 237 8.79 -4.08 -3.26
C ARG A 237 9.89 -4.89 -2.64
N ARG A 238 11.14 -4.59 -3.02
CA ARG A 238 12.36 -5.10 -2.40
C ARG A 238 13.17 -3.94 -1.87
N PHE A 239 13.48 -3.96 -0.58
CA PHE A 239 14.41 -3.03 0.03
C PHE A 239 15.85 -3.48 -0.20
N SER A 240 16.77 -2.51 -0.27
CA SER A 240 18.20 -2.76 -0.16
C SER A 240 18.53 -3.36 1.21
N GLU A 241 19.66 -4.09 1.32
CA GLU A 241 20.06 -4.74 2.57
C GLU A 241 20.19 -3.76 3.76
N ASP A 242 20.54 -2.51 3.49
CA ASP A 242 20.64 -1.45 4.49
C ASP A 242 19.32 -0.71 4.77
N GLY A 243 18.24 -1.11 4.08
CA GLY A 243 16.91 -0.50 4.21
C GLY A 243 16.79 0.94 3.69
N ALA A 244 17.81 1.47 3.01
CA ALA A 244 17.86 2.88 2.59
C ALA A 244 17.01 3.17 1.35
N THR A 245 16.88 2.21 0.44
CA THR A 245 16.11 2.32 -0.79
C THR A 245 15.19 1.11 -0.97
N ALA A 246 14.18 1.26 -1.82
CA ALA A 246 13.33 0.16 -2.23
C ALA A 246 12.95 0.30 -3.70
N GLU A 247 12.90 -0.81 -4.41
CA GLU A 247 12.53 -0.85 -5.82
C GLU A 247 11.39 -1.85 -6.07
N ILE A 248 10.68 -1.64 -7.18
CA ILE A 248 9.58 -2.50 -7.59
C ILE A 248 10.10 -3.66 -8.42
N PHE A 249 9.63 -4.84 -8.10
CA PHE A 249 9.95 -6.10 -8.77
C PHE A 249 8.68 -6.80 -9.27
N THR A 250 8.85 -7.67 -10.25
CA THR A 250 7.82 -8.62 -10.70
C THR A 250 8.39 -10.02 -10.84
N MET A 251 7.54 -11.04 -10.69
CA MET A 251 7.87 -12.46 -10.94
C MET A 251 6.65 -13.21 -11.48
N ASN A 252 6.87 -14.41 -11.96
CA ASN A 252 5.79 -15.37 -12.19
C ASN A 252 5.22 -15.86 -10.85
N THR A 253 3.99 -16.39 -10.85
CA THR A 253 3.34 -16.87 -9.60
C THR A 253 3.97 -18.13 -9.01
N ASP A 254 4.95 -18.73 -9.67
CA ASP A 254 5.79 -19.82 -9.17
C ASP A 254 7.13 -19.36 -8.56
N GLY A 255 7.36 -18.03 -8.48
CA GLY A 255 8.60 -17.44 -7.96
C GLY A 255 9.71 -17.27 -9.01
N ASN A 256 9.54 -17.79 -10.24
CA ASN A 256 10.53 -17.68 -11.29
C ASN A 256 10.45 -16.31 -12.02
N ASN A 257 11.50 -16.02 -12.81
CA ASN A 257 11.59 -14.79 -13.63
C ASN A 257 11.45 -13.50 -12.79
N GLN A 258 12.11 -13.44 -11.64
CA GLN A 258 12.21 -12.23 -10.84
C GLN A 258 12.92 -11.14 -11.63
N ARG A 259 12.30 -9.96 -11.73
CA ARG A 259 12.82 -8.84 -12.50
C ARG A 259 12.58 -7.53 -11.75
N GLN A 260 13.63 -6.73 -11.63
CA GLN A 260 13.54 -5.35 -11.18
C GLN A 260 12.87 -4.48 -12.26
N ILE A 261 11.88 -3.68 -11.88
CA ILE A 261 11.09 -2.83 -12.80
C ILE A 261 11.48 -1.36 -12.67
N THR A 262 11.84 -0.91 -11.46
CA THR A 262 12.26 0.47 -11.19
C THR A 262 13.70 0.53 -10.73
N ASP A 263 14.35 1.67 -10.98
CA ASP A 263 15.69 2.00 -10.49
C ASP A 263 15.69 3.50 -10.12
N MET A 264 14.97 3.82 -9.03
CA MET A 264 14.73 5.19 -8.60
C MET A 264 15.79 5.70 -7.64
N GLY A 265 16.53 4.81 -7.00
CA GLY A 265 17.45 5.14 -5.91
C GLY A 265 16.76 5.82 -4.73
N ALA A 266 15.47 5.53 -4.53
CA ALA A 266 14.59 6.10 -3.52
C ALA A 266 13.75 4.97 -2.88
N MET A 267 12.86 5.29 -1.94
CA MET A 267 11.89 4.33 -1.42
C MET A 267 10.70 4.23 -2.38
N SER A 268 10.69 3.21 -3.24
CA SER A 268 9.57 2.86 -4.12
C SER A 268 8.85 1.66 -3.55
N TRP A 269 7.55 1.80 -3.24
CA TRP A 269 6.77 0.77 -2.56
C TRP A 269 5.29 0.78 -2.98
N ALA A 270 4.52 -0.20 -2.45
CA ALA A 270 3.11 -0.41 -2.74
C ALA A 270 2.79 -0.45 -4.25
N PRO A 271 3.46 -1.30 -5.04
CA PRO A 271 3.12 -1.46 -6.45
C PRO A 271 1.75 -2.09 -6.61
N PHE A 272 1.02 -1.67 -7.64
CA PHE A 272 -0.25 -2.29 -8.01
C PHE A 272 -0.39 -2.36 -9.53
N PHE A 273 -0.78 -3.52 -10.07
CA PHE A 273 -1.02 -3.65 -11.50
C PHE A 273 -2.29 -2.90 -11.91
N HIS A 274 -2.22 -2.16 -13.02
CA HIS A 274 -3.46 -1.79 -13.71
C HIS A 274 -4.12 -3.06 -14.29
N PRO A 275 -5.47 -3.17 -14.27
CA PRO A 275 -6.16 -4.37 -14.76
C PRO A 275 -5.89 -4.74 -16.21
N SER A 276 -5.40 -3.79 -17.04
CA SER A 276 -4.96 -4.12 -18.42
C SER A 276 -3.70 -4.97 -18.48
N GLY A 277 -2.92 -5.05 -17.38
CA GLY A 277 -1.64 -5.74 -17.36
C GLY A 277 -0.48 -4.98 -18.02
N GLU A 278 -0.68 -3.75 -18.53
CA GLU A 278 0.33 -3.02 -19.32
C GLU A 278 1.28 -2.19 -18.48
N TYR A 279 0.88 -1.79 -17.25
CA TYR A 279 1.70 -0.97 -16.35
C TYR A 279 1.35 -1.18 -14.88
N LEU A 280 2.25 -0.72 -14.05
CA LEU A 280 2.12 -0.63 -12.59
C LEU A 280 1.95 0.82 -12.17
N ILE A 281 1.22 1.04 -11.07
CA ILE A 281 1.27 2.25 -10.28
C ILE A 281 1.95 1.93 -8.95
N TYR A 282 2.72 2.86 -8.41
CA TYR A 282 3.44 2.70 -7.15
C TYR A 282 3.68 4.05 -6.48
N SER A 283 4.16 4.04 -5.25
CA SER A 283 4.51 5.25 -4.50
C SER A 283 6.02 5.38 -4.39
N THR A 284 6.55 6.62 -4.51
CA THR A 284 7.99 6.85 -4.28
C THR A 284 8.26 8.22 -3.66
N ASN A 285 9.31 8.32 -2.83
CA ASN A 285 9.71 9.54 -2.15
C ASN A 285 10.89 10.27 -2.83
N THR A 286 11.03 10.11 -4.13
CA THR A 286 12.12 10.74 -4.90
C THR A 286 12.19 12.28 -4.79
N HIS A 287 11.11 12.92 -4.32
CA HIS A 287 11.03 14.36 -4.08
C HIS A 287 11.26 14.79 -2.63
N GLY A 288 11.73 13.88 -1.78
CA GLY A 288 12.06 14.15 -0.38
C GLY A 288 11.51 13.09 0.57
N PHE A 289 12.20 12.83 1.66
CA PHE A 289 11.97 11.72 2.57
C PHE A 289 10.51 11.59 3.05
N GLY A 290 9.84 12.70 3.32
CA GLY A 290 8.44 12.74 3.77
C GLY A 290 7.42 13.00 2.66
N ASN A 291 7.85 13.10 1.38
CA ASN A 291 6.99 13.43 0.25
C ASN A 291 6.88 12.25 -0.70
N PHE A 292 5.87 11.42 -0.49
CA PHE A 292 5.56 10.30 -1.38
C PHE A 292 4.54 10.71 -2.42
N GLU A 293 4.83 10.33 -3.66
CA GLU A 293 3.97 10.59 -4.81
C GLU A 293 3.70 9.31 -5.60
N LEU A 294 2.59 9.29 -6.31
CA LEU A 294 2.24 8.19 -7.20
C LEU A 294 2.97 8.30 -8.53
N TYR A 295 3.47 7.19 -9.00
CA TYR A 295 4.16 7.06 -10.27
C TYR A 295 3.66 5.86 -11.07
N LEU A 296 3.76 5.94 -12.39
CA LEU A 296 3.53 4.83 -13.32
C LEU A 296 4.86 4.33 -13.87
N VAL A 297 4.89 3.04 -14.18
CA VAL A 297 5.95 2.41 -14.98
C VAL A 297 5.35 1.28 -15.81
N SER A 298 5.85 1.08 -17.03
CA SER A 298 5.49 -0.10 -17.84
C SER A 298 5.84 -1.39 -17.09
N VAL A 299 5.07 -2.44 -17.29
CA VAL A 299 5.43 -3.79 -16.76
C VAL A 299 6.76 -4.31 -17.31
N ASP A 300 7.20 -3.75 -18.44
CA ASP A 300 8.51 -4.04 -19.04
C ASP A 300 9.63 -3.13 -18.53
N GLY A 301 9.34 -2.25 -17.52
CA GLY A 301 10.27 -1.24 -17.05
C GLY A 301 10.32 -0.02 -17.96
N GLY A 302 11.32 0.83 -17.78
CA GLY A 302 11.51 2.06 -18.53
C GLY A 302 11.32 3.32 -17.68
N PRO A 303 11.31 4.52 -18.31
CA PRO A 303 11.21 5.77 -17.59
C PRO A 303 9.89 5.92 -16.80
N PRO A 304 9.93 6.22 -15.51
CA PRO A 304 8.74 6.42 -14.70
C PRO A 304 8.01 7.71 -15.04
N VAL A 305 6.71 7.74 -14.78
CA VAL A 305 5.83 8.89 -15.01
C VAL A 305 5.16 9.30 -13.71
N ARG A 306 5.40 10.54 -13.24
CA ARG A 306 4.74 11.07 -12.03
C ARG A 306 3.27 11.30 -12.29
N VAL A 307 2.42 10.93 -11.32
CA VAL A 307 0.96 11.08 -11.36
C VAL A 307 0.47 12.18 -10.44
N THR A 308 0.89 12.17 -9.17
CA THR A 308 0.47 13.15 -8.16
C THR A 308 1.57 14.17 -7.86
N GLN A 309 1.17 15.34 -7.36
CA GLN A 309 2.08 16.46 -7.06
C GLN A 309 1.67 17.19 -5.78
N THR A 310 1.15 16.47 -4.81
CA THR A 310 0.67 17.05 -3.55
C THR A 310 1.75 16.92 -2.48
N ASP A 311 2.01 17.98 -1.74
CA ASP A 311 2.94 17.92 -0.61
C ASP A 311 2.53 16.82 0.37
N ARG A 312 3.52 16.09 0.93
CA ARG A 312 3.42 15.02 1.92
C ARG A 312 3.20 13.65 1.30
N PHE A 313 2.16 12.93 1.75
CA PHE A 313 1.97 11.52 1.43
C PHE A 313 0.80 11.32 0.48
N ASP A 314 1.10 10.84 -0.72
CA ASP A 314 0.20 10.15 -1.63
C ASP A 314 0.77 8.75 -1.87
N GLY A 315 0.07 7.71 -1.43
CA GLY A 315 0.61 6.36 -1.48
C GLY A 315 -0.44 5.26 -1.41
N LEU A 316 0.01 4.01 -1.46
CA LEU A 316 -0.84 2.82 -1.38
C LEU A 316 -1.95 2.82 -2.46
N PRO A 317 -1.58 3.02 -3.74
CA PRO A 317 -2.55 3.14 -4.82
C PRO A 317 -3.12 1.79 -5.23
N THR A 318 -4.43 1.75 -5.54
CA THR A 318 -5.09 0.56 -6.06
C THR A 318 -6.10 0.92 -7.15
N PHE A 319 -6.22 0.10 -8.19
CA PHE A 319 -7.22 0.28 -9.21
C PHE A 319 -8.50 -0.49 -8.91
N SER A 320 -9.64 0.09 -9.27
CA SER A 320 -10.88 -0.68 -9.37
C SER A 320 -10.73 -1.81 -10.41
N PRO A 321 -11.47 -2.93 -10.30
CA PRO A 321 -11.34 -4.06 -11.22
C PRO A 321 -11.57 -3.73 -12.70
N ASN A 322 -12.32 -2.67 -13.00
CA ASN A 322 -12.55 -2.18 -14.36
C ASN A 322 -11.50 -1.15 -14.83
N GLY A 323 -10.50 -0.83 -14.01
CA GLY A 323 -9.42 0.11 -14.31
C GLY A 323 -9.83 1.58 -14.47
N LYS A 324 -11.07 1.95 -14.09
CA LYS A 324 -11.60 3.31 -14.32
C LYS A 324 -11.53 4.22 -13.10
N THR A 325 -11.21 3.69 -11.94
CA THR A 325 -11.08 4.42 -10.68
C THR A 325 -9.78 4.06 -10.01
N LEU A 326 -9.05 5.06 -9.55
CA LEU A 326 -7.90 4.92 -8.66
C LEU A 326 -8.35 5.23 -7.25
N ALA A 327 -7.96 4.41 -6.28
CA ALA A 327 -7.99 4.72 -4.86
C ALA A 327 -6.56 4.87 -4.37
N TRP A 328 -6.32 5.79 -3.44
CA TRP A 328 -5.02 5.94 -2.77
C TRP A 328 -5.19 6.56 -1.40
N THR A 329 -4.20 6.37 -0.55
CA THR A 329 -4.09 7.04 0.75
C THR A 329 -3.41 8.38 0.56
N SER A 330 -3.99 9.46 1.08
CA SER A 330 -3.47 10.81 0.92
C SER A 330 -3.56 11.64 2.20
N GLN A 331 -2.57 12.50 2.40
CA GLN A 331 -2.55 13.54 3.45
C GLN A 331 -2.99 14.92 2.93
N ARG A 332 -3.66 14.99 1.78
CA ARG A 332 -4.25 16.24 1.22
C ARG A 332 -5.48 16.75 1.99
N THR A 333 -5.79 16.16 3.13
CA THR A 333 -6.86 16.59 4.04
C THR A 333 -6.50 17.89 4.76
N ALA A 334 -7.52 18.65 5.21
CA ALA A 334 -7.31 19.91 5.91
C ALA A 334 -6.48 19.77 7.21
N ASN A 335 -6.66 18.65 7.94
CA ASN A 335 -5.91 18.33 9.16
C ASN A 335 -4.62 17.55 8.90
N LYS A 336 -4.29 17.30 7.62
CA LYS A 336 -3.08 16.58 7.19
C LYS A 336 -2.98 15.13 7.69
N GLN A 337 -4.08 14.54 8.08
CA GLN A 337 -4.18 13.13 8.43
C GLN A 337 -4.45 12.28 7.19
N SER A 338 -3.94 11.07 7.17
CA SER A 338 -4.13 10.14 6.06
C SER A 338 -5.58 9.70 5.98
N GLN A 339 -6.17 9.83 4.78
CA GLN A 339 -7.49 9.33 4.44
C GLN A 339 -7.45 8.72 3.04
N ILE A 340 -8.46 7.93 2.69
CA ILE A 340 -8.58 7.35 1.34
C ILE A 340 -9.26 8.35 0.42
N PHE A 341 -8.69 8.51 -0.76
CA PHE A 341 -9.22 9.29 -1.86
C PHE A 341 -9.55 8.40 -3.06
N LEU A 342 -10.51 8.83 -3.85
CA LEU A 342 -10.88 8.23 -5.13
C LEU A 342 -10.77 9.28 -6.24
N GLY A 343 -10.33 8.85 -7.43
CA GLY A 343 -10.35 9.66 -8.64
C GLY A 343 -10.71 8.82 -9.86
N LYS A 344 -11.37 9.43 -10.84
CA LYS A 344 -11.53 8.81 -12.16
C LYS A 344 -10.18 8.72 -12.85
N TRP A 345 -9.86 7.56 -13.37
CA TRP A 345 -8.59 7.27 -14.01
C TRP A 345 -8.67 7.37 -15.54
N ASN A 346 -7.71 8.07 -16.13
CA ASN A 346 -7.56 8.19 -17.57
C ASN A 346 -6.51 7.21 -18.09
N HIS A 347 -6.93 5.96 -18.31
CA HIS A 347 -6.08 4.89 -18.82
C HIS A 347 -5.43 5.22 -20.18
N ALA A 348 -6.17 5.88 -21.09
CA ALA A 348 -5.65 6.22 -22.42
C ALA A 348 -4.49 7.22 -22.34
N ALA A 349 -4.60 8.24 -21.45
CA ALA A 349 -3.52 9.17 -21.21
C ALA A 349 -2.29 8.48 -20.59
N ALA A 350 -2.49 7.58 -19.62
CA ALA A 350 -1.42 6.81 -19.00
C ALA A 350 -0.61 6.01 -20.03
N LEU A 351 -1.30 5.24 -20.89
CA LEU A 351 -0.66 4.45 -21.95
C LEU A 351 0.07 5.32 -22.98
N LYS A 352 -0.55 6.44 -23.39
CA LYS A 352 0.07 7.36 -24.33
C LYS A 352 1.40 7.90 -23.76
N THR A 353 1.37 8.40 -22.53
CA THR A 353 2.55 9.00 -21.89
C THR A 353 3.67 7.98 -21.67
N LEU A 354 3.34 6.76 -21.23
CA LEU A 354 4.32 5.68 -21.08
C LEU A 354 4.97 5.31 -22.39
N LYS A 355 4.21 5.25 -23.51
CA LYS A 355 4.75 4.98 -24.85
C LYS A 355 5.66 6.09 -25.34
N GLU A 356 5.27 7.35 -25.15
CA GLU A 356 6.07 8.52 -25.58
C GLU A 356 7.40 8.62 -24.80
N LYS A 357 7.44 8.22 -23.54
CA LYS A 357 8.68 8.21 -22.75
C LYS A 357 9.60 7.02 -23.04
N ASN A 358 9.10 5.96 -23.65
CA ASN A 358 9.88 4.78 -24.05
C ASN A 358 10.43 4.85 -25.49
N LEU A 359 10.14 5.93 -26.24
CA LEU A 359 10.70 6.25 -27.56
C LEU A 359 11.96 7.13 -27.45
#